data_5ca2098710c4a2068c85d3d1db6a3725
#
_entry.id   5ca2098710c4a2068c85d3d1db6a3725
#
_cell.length_a   1.000
_cell.length_b   1.000
_cell.length_c   1.000
_cell.angle_alpha   90.00
_cell.angle_beta   90.00
_cell.angle_gamma   90.00
#
_symmetry.space_group_name_H-M   'P 1'
#
loop_
_entity.id
_entity.type
_entity.pdbx_description
1 polymer ?
#
loop_
_entity_poly.entity_id
_entity_poly.type
_entity_poly.pdbx_seq_one_letter_code
_entity_poly.pdbx_strand_id
1 'polypeptide(L)'
;MRILSRSILLFIVVFYTQIASAAFKQPLRGKRAMVVSAHPLASDAGLKMLQEGGNAIDAAVATTFAISVVEPFSAGIGGGGFLLLRNSRHRKIKALDFRERAPLKATKNMYLDDKGKVRRNASINGHLAVGTPGTVAGMYEVHRRYGKLPWKKVVEPSVKLAKDGFIVSNRFVNAVKRRKKMVASNQEARAIFTRDGNYYQPGEKLVQRDLGKTLQDIASNPQSFYTGRIASAIADDMAKNGGLITLEDLKSYKPIWREPVCGNFRKARVCSMSPPSSGGIHLLQMLNIIGDTDLKSLGWHHPDAIHLMAEAMRIAYADRSEYLGDPDFVKVPQQQLINLEYAKLRRQQINMQRANPSTQVKPVSKETLQKFSRNPSSTLIPANPKPEIRNPKSKESTETSHLTVIDEQLNAVSLTFTINLGFGAGVVTPGTGIVLNNEMDDFSAAPGVPNAFGLVGNEANSISPLKTPLSSMTPTIVTENGRLRMAVGTPGGSTIITQVLQIILNVLEYDMDAAAAVSASRIHHQWLPDTLRVEPWGLDALTLQELKRRGHKIRQTNPWGNSNLIIVKPDGTLEGAADSRGEGEAKGI
;
A
#
# COMPACT_ATOMS: atom_id res chain seq x y z
N MET A 1 52.34 17.00 -70.48
CA MET A 1 51.49 17.73 -69.56
C MET A 1 50.46 16.77 -69.02
N ARG A 2 50.60 16.31 -67.74
CA ARG A 2 49.70 15.36 -67.07
C ARG A 2 48.83 16.17 -66.12
N ILE A 3 47.54 16.15 -66.34
CA ILE A 3 46.54 16.73 -65.42
C ILE A 3 46.20 15.66 -64.39
N LEU A 4 46.54 15.89 -63.11
CA LEU A 4 46.13 15.06 -61.99
C LEU A 4 44.70 15.44 -61.60
N SER A 5 43.79 14.51 -61.76
CA SER A 5 42.43 14.54 -61.14
C SER A 5 42.52 14.17 -59.70
N ARG A 6 42.18 15.07 -58.76
CA ARG A 6 41.99 14.77 -57.32
C ARG A 6 40.51 14.41 -57.06
N SER A 7 40.24 13.16 -56.85
CA SER A 7 38.98 12.70 -56.38
C SER A 7 38.91 12.91 -54.84
N ILE A 8 38.04 13.78 -54.40
CA ILE A 8 37.75 13.97 -52.97
C ILE A 8 36.71 12.90 -52.57
N LEU A 9 37.14 11.94 -51.78
CA LEU A 9 36.27 10.93 -51.16
C LEU A 9 35.61 11.58 -49.93
N LEU A 10 34.32 11.87 -50.03
CA LEU A 10 33.53 12.38 -48.93
C LEU A 10 33.11 11.19 -48.04
N PHE A 11 33.76 11.02 -46.87
CA PHE A 11 33.32 10.05 -45.86
C PHE A 11 32.12 10.64 -45.12
N ILE A 12 30.93 10.16 -45.43
CA ILE A 12 29.73 10.40 -44.60
C ILE A 12 29.82 9.46 -43.41
N VAL A 13 30.23 9.97 -42.26
CA VAL A 13 30.15 9.26 -40.99
C VAL A 13 28.69 9.36 -40.50
N VAL A 14 27.93 8.32 -40.76
CA VAL A 14 26.59 8.16 -40.16
C VAL A 14 26.77 7.79 -38.71
N PHE A 15 26.60 8.76 -37.81
CA PHE A 15 26.47 8.51 -36.39
C PHE A 15 25.14 7.76 -36.14
N TYR A 16 25.20 6.44 -36.07
CA TYR A 16 24.15 5.68 -35.43
C TYR A 16 24.21 6.00 -33.93
N THR A 17 23.35 6.90 -33.46
CA THR A 17 23.05 6.98 -32.02
C THR A 17 22.39 5.67 -31.65
N GLN A 18 23.17 4.71 -31.16
CA GLN A 18 22.62 3.58 -30.45
C GLN A 18 21.95 4.17 -29.22
N ILE A 19 20.61 4.20 -29.21
CA ILE A 19 19.82 4.40 -28.01
C ILE A 19 20.17 3.20 -27.13
N ALA A 20 21.03 3.41 -26.14
CA ALA A 20 21.31 2.40 -25.13
C ALA A 20 19.97 2.05 -24.48
N SER A 21 19.43 0.87 -24.81
CA SER A 21 18.27 0.35 -24.10
C SER A 21 18.71 0.11 -22.66
N ALA A 22 18.05 0.80 -21.74
CA ALA A 22 18.29 0.59 -20.32
C ALA A 22 18.15 -0.88 -19.97
N ALA A 23 18.96 -1.36 -19.03
CA ALA A 23 18.94 -2.75 -18.53
C ALA A 23 17.65 -3.15 -17.82
N PHE A 24 16.62 -2.31 -17.85
CA PHE A 24 15.30 -2.54 -17.24
C PHE A 24 14.33 -3.16 -18.25
N LYS A 25 13.43 -4.02 -17.75
CA LYS A 25 12.28 -4.50 -18.52
C LYS A 25 11.50 -3.30 -19.07
N GLN A 26 11.19 -3.32 -20.36
CA GLN A 26 10.37 -2.25 -20.95
C GLN A 26 8.96 -2.25 -20.37
N PRO A 27 8.33 -1.08 -20.15
CA PRO A 27 6.94 -1.02 -19.73
C PRO A 27 6.03 -1.57 -20.81
N LEU A 28 4.92 -2.16 -20.42
CA LEU A 28 3.85 -2.49 -21.35
C LEU A 28 3.22 -1.20 -21.87
N ARG A 29 3.04 -1.08 -23.18
CA ARG A 29 2.35 0.05 -23.80
C ARG A 29 0.98 -0.39 -24.32
N GLY A 30 -0.05 0.42 -24.04
CA GLY A 30 -1.42 0.24 -24.50
C GLY A 30 -2.02 1.58 -24.91
N LYS A 31 -3.09 1.55 -25.70
CA LYS A 31 -3.74 2.79 -26.21
C LYS A 31 -5.10 3.05 -25.59
N ARG A 32 -5.82 2.01 -25.14
CA ARG A 32 -7.21 2.13 -24.71
C ARG A 32 -7.38 1.91 -23.20
N ALA A 33 -6.86 0.80 -22.68
CA ALA A 33 -7.06 0.46 -21.29
C ALA A 33 -5.91 -0.40 -20.75
N MET A 34 -5.72 -0.37 -19.42
CA MET A 34 -4.64 -1.11 -18.78
C MET A 34 -4.99 -1.52 -17.36
N VAL A 35 -4.57 -2.72 -16.97
CA VAL A 35 -4.62 -3.26 -15.62
C VAL A 35 -3.20 -3.65 -15.22
N VAL A 36 -2.76 -3.21 -14.04
CA VAL A 36 -1.50 -3.64 -13.42
C VAL A 36 -1.81 -4.15 -12.02
N SER A 37 -1.40 -5.37 -11.71
CA SER A 37 -1.63 -5.97 -10.40
C SER A 37 -0.48 -6.86 -9.96
N ALA A 38 -0.54 -7.33 -8.72
CA ALA A 38 0.51 -8.14 -8.09
C ALA A 38 0.64 -9.56 -8.69
N HIS A 39 -0.34 -10.02 -9.49
CA HIS A 39 -0.33 -11.37 -10.06
C HIS A 39 -0.90 -11.40 -11.50
N PRO A 40 -0.28 -12.13 -12.46
CA PRO A 40 -0.73 -12.17 -13.85
C PRO A 40 -2.20 -12.57 -14.01
N LEU A 41 -2.64 -13.64 -13.35
CA LEU A 41 -4.02 -14.14 -13.43
C LEU A 41 -5.05 -13.11 -12.89
N ALA A 42 -4.65 -12.25 -11.96
CA ALA A 42 -5.50 -11.18 -11.48
C ALA A 42 -5.58 -10.03 -12.48
N SER A 43 -4.48 -9.70 -13.14
CA SER A 43 -4.47 -8.73 -14.25
C SER A 43 -5.30 -9.23 -15.44
N ASP A 44 -5.26 -10.54 -15.75
CA ASP A 44 -6.09 -11.15 -16.78
C ASP A 44 -7.59 -11.07 -16.46
N ALA A 45 -7.97 -11.30 -15.18
CA ALA A 45 -9.36 -11.16 -14.73
C ALA A 45 -9.88 -9.72 -14.93
N GLY A 46 -9.07 -8.71 -14.60
CA GLY A 46 -9.42 -7.31 -14.82
C GLY A 46 -9.48 -6.94 -16.29
N LEU A 47 -8.49 -7.36 -17.09
CA LEU A 47 -8.47 -7.11 -18.53
C LEU A 47 -9.68 -7.71 -19.24
N LYS A 48 -10.09 -8.92 -18.86
CA LYS A 48 -11.29 -9.55 -19.37
C LYS A 48 -12.53 -8.66 -19.18
N MET A 49 -12.69 -8.04 -18.02
CA MET A 49 -13.82 -7.12 -17.79
C MET A 49 -13.80 -5.92 -18.74
N LEU A 50 -12.63 -5.34 -18.98
CA LEU A 50 -12.48 -4.23 -19.94
C LEU A 50 -12.80 -4.66 -21.38
N GLN A 51 -12.34 -5.83 -21.80
CA GLN A 51 -12.62 -6.42 -23.13
C GLN A 51 -14.11 -6.73 -23.34
N GLU A 52 -14.83 -7.09 -22.28
CA GLU A 52 -16.26 -7.38 -22.29
C GLU A 52 -17.14 -6.13 -22.11
N GLY A 53 -16.56 -4.94 -22.25
CA GLY A 53 -17.24 -3.66 -22.25
C GLY A 53 -17.47 -3.06 -20.86
N GLY A 54 -16.83 -3.60 -19.81
CA GLY A 54 -16.76 -3.02 -18.48
C GLY A 54 -15.91 -1.76 -18.42
N ASN A 55 -15.89 -1.13 -17.27
CA ASN A 55 -15.08 0.05 -16.98
C ASN A 55 -13.97 -0.24 -15.95
N ALA A 56 -13.23 0.78 -15.55
CA ALA A 56 -12.14 0.65 -14.57
C ALA A 56 -12.59 0.06 -13.23
N ILE A 57 -13.85 0.26 -12.83
CA ILE A 57 -14.40 -0.29 -11.58
C ILE A 57 -14.64 -1.79 -11.72
N ASP A 58 -15.28 -2.23 -12.80
CA ASP A 58 -15.51 -3.66 -13.05
C ASP A 58 -14.19 -4.42 -13.05
N ALA A 59 -13.19 -3.87 -13.74
CA ALA A 59 -11.84 -4.44 -13.80
C ALA A 59 -11.15 -4.48 -12.43
N ALA A 60 -11.22 -3.39 -11.65
CA ALA A 60 -10.62 -3.33 -10.33
C ALA A 60 -11.25 -4.33 -9.36
N VAL A 61 -12.58 -4.48 -9.39
CA VAL A 61 -13.32 -5.44 -8.56
C VAL A 61 -12.95 -6.88 -8.94
N ALA A 62 -12.94 -7.21 -10.23
CA ALA A 62 -12.55 -8.55 -10.70
C ALA A 62 -11.10 -8.89 -10.30
N THR A 63 -10.18 -7.94 -10.47
CA THR A 63 -8.78 -8.08 -10.05
C THR A 63 -8.65 -8.29 -8.54
N THR A 64 -9.41 -7.55 -7.71
CA THR A 64 -9.40 -7.69 -6.25
C THR A 64 -9.84 -9.08 -5.80
N PHE A 65 -10.95 -9.60 -6.35
CA PHE A 65 -11.39 -10.95 -6.04
C PHE A 65 -10.42 -12.02 -6.55
N ALA A 66 -9.81 -11.83 -7.72
CA ALA A 66 -8.82 -12.75 -8.26
C ALA A 66 -7.54 -12.79 -7.38
N ILE A 67 -7.04 -11.63 -6.92
CA ILE A 67 -5.92 -11.57 -5.96
C ILE A 67 -6.26 -12.34 -4.68
N SER A 68 -7.48 -12.24 -4.18
CA SER A 68 -7.93 -12.99 -2.98
C SER A 68 -7.82 -14.51 -3.13
N VAL A 69 -7.76 -15.01 -4.37
CA VAL A 69 -7.57 -16.43 -4.68
C VAL A 69 -6.09 -16.77 -4.87
N VAL A 70 -5.37 -15.96 -5.66
CA VAL A 70 -4.00 -16.30 -6.11
C VAL A 70 -2.89 -15.82 -5.17
N GLU A 71 -3.19 -14.82 -4.34
CA GLU A 71 -2.28 -14.31 -3.29
C GLU A 71 -2.91 -14.33 -1.88
N PRO A 72 -3.45 -15.48 -1.41
CA PRO A 72 -4.13 -15.56 -0.10
C PRO A 72 -3.22 -15.22 1.08
N PHE A 73 -1.92 -15.11 0.83
CA PHE A 73 -0.93 -14.71 1.83
C PHE A 73 -0.77 -13.20 1.97
N SER A 74 -1.29 -12.39 1.03
CA SER A 74 -1.05 -10.94 1.00
C SER A 74 -2.31 -10.11 1.23
N ALA A 75 -3.42 -10.51 0.61
CA ALA A 75 -4.68 -9.79 0.66
C ALA A 75 -5.85 -10.73 0.36
N GLY A 76 -7.06 -10.38 0.79
CA GLY A 76 -8.20 -11.23 0.55
C GLY A 76 -9.54 -10.68 1.01
N ILE A 77 -10.58 -11.48 0.79
CA ILE A 77 -11.96 -11.13 1.20
C ILE A 77 -12.13 -11.10 2.73
N GLY A 78 -11.22 -11.72 3.48
CA GLY A 78 -11.18 -11.64 4.95
C GLY A 78 -10.40 -10.43 5.49
N GLY A 79 -10.12 -9.46 4.65
CA GLY A 79 -9.38 -8.24 4.95
C GLY A 79 -10.13 -6.96 4.60
N GLY A 80 -9.37 -5.89 4.33
CA GLY A 80 -9.91 -4.58 3.96
C GLY A 80 -8.88 -3.69 3.26
N GLY A 81 -9.23 -2.44 3.02
CA GLY A 81 -8.34 -1.54 2.31
C GLY A 81 -8.93 -0.20 1.92
N PHE A 82 -8.30 0.43 0.93
CA PHE A 82 -8.66 1.75 0.40
C PHE A 82 -8.60 1.79 -1.11
N LEU A 83 -9.51 2.54 -1.70
CA LEU A 83 -9.58 2.77 -3.13
C LEU A 83 -9.69 4.27 -3.42
N LEU A 84 -8.89 4.74 -4.37
CA LEU A 84 -9.13 6.02 -5.04
C LEU A 84 -9.70 5.77 -6.43
N LEU A 85 -10.77 6.51 -6.74
CA LEU A 85 -11.44 6.53 -8.04
C LEU A 85 -11.39 7.94 -8.62
N ARG A 86 -10.81 8.08 -9.81
CA ARG A 86 -10.97 9.29 -10.64
C ARG A 86 -12.04 9.02 -11.71
N ASN A 87 -13.10 9.80 -11.66
CA ASN A 87 -14.06 9.85 -12.74
C ASN A 87 -13.60 10.88 -13.79
N SER A 88 -13.37 10.46 -15.01
CA SER A 88 -12.84 11.30 -16.09
C SER A 88 -13.81 12.41 -16.49
N ARG A 89 -15.12 12.13 -16.56
CA ARG A 89 -16.18 13.07 -16.95
C ARG A 89 -16.24 14.27 -16.02
N HIS A 90 -16.16 14.04 -14.71
CA HIS A 90 -16.26 15.10 -13.70
C HIS A 90 -14.88 15.56 -13.20
N ARG A 91 -13.80 14.91 -13.61
CA ARG A 91 -12.41 15.13 -13.13
C ARG A 91 -12.27 15.10 -11.61
N LYS A 92 -13.25 14.51 -10.91
CA LYS A 92 -13.24 14.37 -9.45
C LYS A 92 -12.56 13.06 -9.04
N ILE A 93 -11.82 13.14 -7.95
CA ILE A 93 -11.24 11.96 -7.29
C ILE A 93 -12.01 11.76 -5.99
N LYS A 94 -12.44 10.52 -5.74
CA LYS A 94 -13.10 10.08 -4.50
C LYS A 94 -12.28 8.99 -3.86
N ALA A 95 -12.38 8.88 -2.54
CA ALA A 95 -11.75 7.83 -1.77
C ALA A 95 -12.82 6.94 -1.11
N LEU A 96 -12.62 5.63 -1.13
CA LEU A 96 -13.45 4.67 -0.43
C LEU A 96 -12.60 3.97 0.63
N ASP A 97 -13.05 4.05 1.87
CA ASP A 97 -12.52 3.37 3.04
C ASP A 97 -13.36 2.12 3.30
N PHE A 98 -12.75 0.96 3.06
CA PHE A 98 -13.31 -0.36 3.38
C PHE A 98 -12.32 -1.16 4.26
N ARG A 99 -11.53 -0.43 5.08
CA ARG A 99 -10.59 -1.03 6.00
C ARG A 99 -11.31 -1.75 7.13
N GLU A 100 -10.62 -2.70 7.70
CA GLU A 100 -11.10 -3.46 8.86
C GLU A 100 -11.39 -2.55 10.06
N ARG A 101 -12.31 -2.97 10.91
CA ARG A 101 -12.64 -2.25 12.14
C ARG A 101 -12.49 -3.13 13.36
N ALA A 102 -12.15 -2.50 14.49
CA ALA A 102 -12.18 -3.18 15.78
C ALA A 102 -13.59 -3.68 16.08
N PRO A 103 -13.76 -4.94 16.52
CA PRO A 103 -15.06 -5.47 16.90
C PRO A 103 -15.69 -4.68 18.05
N LEU A 104 -17.02 -4.74 18.18
CA LEU A 104 -17.79 -4.10 19.25
C LEU A 104 -17.29 -4.45 20.66
N LYS A 105 -16.78 -5.67 20.85
CA LYS A 105 -16.23 -6.15 22.12
C LYS A 105 -14.77 -5.78 22.35
N ALA A 106 -14.11 -5.09 21.42
CA ALA A 106 -12.72 -4.67 21.58
C ALA A 106 -12.59 -3.63 22.71
N THR A 107 -11.50 -3.72 23.47
CA THR A 107 -11.20 -2.78 24.55
C THR A 107 -9.78 -2.24 24.41
N LYS A 108 -9.55 -1.04 24.97
CA LYS A 108 -8.25 -0.36 24.90
C LYS A 108 -7.09 -1.26 25.36
N ASN A 109 -7.30 -2.05 26.41
CA ASN A 109 -6.27 -2.82 27.09
C ASN A 109 -6.30 -4.32 26.74
N MET A 110 -7.07 -4.73 25.73
CA MET A 110 -7.29 -6.15 25.39
C MET A 110 -6.01 -6.95 25.10
N TYR A 111 -4.92 -6.29 24.77
CA TYR A 111 -3.62 -6.91 24.53
C TYR A 111 -2.62 -6.76 25.68
N LEU A 112 -3.02 -6.21 26.82
CA LEU A 112 -2.17 -6.09 27.99
C LEU A 112 -2.35 -7.30 28.93
N ASP A 113 -1.29 -7.65 29.64
CA ASP A 113 -1.35 -8.58 30.78
C ASP A 113 -1.75 -7.82 32.07
N ASP A 114 -1.90 -8.55 33.16
CA ASP A 114 -2.29 -8.00 34.47
C ASP A 114 -1.27 -6.98 35.04
N LYS A 115 -0.05 -6.94 34.47
CA LYS A 115 1.02 -5.99 34.81
C LYS A 115 1.09 -4.80 33.83
N GLY A 116 0.10 -4.68 32.92
CA GLY A 116 0.06 -3.64 31.90
C GLY A 116 1.09 -3.78 30.78
N LYS A 117 1.73 -4.96 30.61
CA LYS A 117 2.66 -5.24 29.52
C LYS A 117 1.92 -5.83 28.32
N VAL A 118 2.33 -5.44 27.10
CA VAL A 118 1.77 -6.00 25.87
C VAL A 118 2.09 -7.51 25.80
N ARG A 119 1.04 -8.33 25.68
CA ARG A 119 1.12 -9.78 25.48
C ARG A 119 1.72 -10.06 24.11
N ARG A 120 2.83 -10.78 24.09
CA ARG A 120 3.58 -11.06 22.85
C ARG A 120 2.71 -11.76 21.81
N ASN A 121 2.66 -11.19 20.59
CA ASN A 121 1.93 -11.72 19.42
C ASN A 121 0.39 -11.84 19.60
N ALA A 122 -0.22 -11.33 20.65
CA ALA A 122 -1.66 -11.42 20.86
C ALA A 122 -2.46 -10.63 19.80
N SER A 123 -1.90 -9.54 19.29
CA SER A 123 -2.44 -8.75 18.17
C SER A 123 -2.10 -9.33 16.79
N ILE A 124 -1.24 -10.36 16.71
CA ILE A 124 -0.70 -10.88 15.45
C ILE A 124 -1.29 -12.23 15.07
N ASN A 125 -1.45 -13.15 16.04
CA ASN A 125 -1.81 -14.53 15.77
C ASN A 125 -3.13 -14.92 16.45
N GLY A 126 -3.95 -15.70 15.73
CA GLY A 126 -5.19 -16.25 16.25
C GLY A 126 -6.37 -15.28 16.19
N HIS A 127 -7.52 -15.76 16.63
CA HIS A 127 -8.82 -15.12 16.44
C HIS A 127 -8.96 -13.74 17.11
N LEU A 128 -8.23 -13.50 18.21
CA LEU A 128 -8.24 -12.21 18.91
C LEU A 128 -7.59 -11.07 18.11
N ALA A 129 -6.76 -11.41 17.10
CA ALA A 129 -6.06 -10.43 16.26
C ALA A 129 -6.92 -9.92 15.09
N VAL A 130 -8.12 -10.49 14.88
CA VAL A 130 -8.92 -10.24 13.68
C VAL A 130 -9.79 -9.01 13.84
N GLY A 131 -9.67 -8.08 12.88
CA GLY A 131 -10.62 -6.97 12.68
C GLY A 131 -11.76 -7.36 11.76
N THR A 132 -12.92 -6.71 11.89
CA THR A 132 -14.12 -6.96 11.07
C THR A 132 -13.82 -6.67 9.61
N PRO A 133 -13.94 -7.66 8.68
CA PRO A 133 -13.51 -7.51 7.29
C PRO A 133 -14.38 -6.56 6.48
N GLY A 134 -13.75 -5.81 5.56
CA GLY A 134 -14.43 -4.81 4.73
C GLY A 134 -14.36 -5.02 3.22
N THR A 135 -13.48 -5.92 2.72
CA THR A 135 -13.21 -6.05 1.27
C THR A 135 -14.48 -6.28 0.44
N VAL A 136 -15.34 -7.23 0.82
CA VAL A 136 -16.54 -7.55 0.04
C VAL A 136 -17.52 -6.37 0.00
N ALA A 137 -17.74 -5.71 1.15
CA ALA A 137 -18.61 -4.53 1.23
C ALA A 137 -18.07 -3.37 0.40
N GLY A 138 -16.76 -3.11 0.46
CA GLY A 138 -16.10 -2.06 -0.32
C GLY A 138 -16.22 -2.30 -1.82
N MET A 139 -15.95 -3.52 -2.28
CA MET A 139 -16.06 -3.90 -3.68
C MET A 139 -17.50 -3.81 -4.18
N TYR A 140 -18.46 -4.27 -3.39
CA TYR A 140 -19.87 -4.15 -3.75
C TYR A 140 -20.34 -2.70 -3.79
N GLU A 141 -19.94 -1.87 -2.81
CA GLU A 141 -20.33 -0.46 -2.75
C GLU A 141 -19.82 0.34 -3.95
N VAL A 142 -18.53 0.17 -4.32
CA VAL A 142 -17.97 0.90 -5.47
C VAL A 142 -18.57 0.39 -6.78
N HIS A 143 -18.76 -0.93 -6.91
CA HIS A 143 -19.36 -1.53 -8.10
C HIS A 143 -20.83 -1.09 -8.29
N ARG A 144 -21.64 -1.16 -7.23
CA ARG A 144 -23.06 -0.75 -7.28
C ARG A 144 -23.24 0.70 -7.74
N ARG A 145 -22.28 1.59 -7.40
CA ARG A 145 -22.36 3.03 -7.76
C ARG A 145 -21.76 3.35 -9.12
N TYR A 146 -20.75 2.63 -9.54
CA TYR A 146 -19.92 3.03 -10.69
C TYR A 146 -19.59 1.87 -11.64
N GLY A 147 -19.91 0.65 -11.31
CA GLY A 147 -19.75 -0.52 -12.19
C GLY A 147 -20.74 -0.46 -13.36
N LYS A 148 -20.39 -1.16 -14.43
CA LYS A 148 -21.17 -1.21 -15.68
C LYS A 148 -21.66 -2.62 -15.97
N LEU A 149 -20.86 -3.66 -15.66
CA LEU A 149 -21.21 -5.05 -15.87
C LEU A 149 -22.05 -5.60 -14.70
N PRO A 150 -22.83 -6.67 -14.91
CA PRO A 150 -23.51 -7.36 -13.82
C PRO A 150 -22.51 -7.85 -12.75
N TRP A 151 -22.84 -7.69 -11.47
CA TRP A 151 -22.00 -8.11 -10.33
C TRP A 151 -21.48 -9.53 -10.43
N LYS A 152 -22.41 -10.48 -10.71
CA LYS A 152 -22.07 -11.90 -10.86
C LYS A 152 -20.98 -12.12 -11.91
N LYS A 153 -21.04 -11.40 -13.03
CA LYS A 153 -20.07 -11.48 -14.12
C LYS A 153 -18.68 -11.01 -13.69
N VAL A 154 -18.63 -9.98 -12.86
CA VAL A 154 -17.36 -9.41 -12.37
C VAL A 154 -16.67 -10.34 -11.35
N VAL A 155 -17.44 -11.07 -10.54
CA VAL A 155 -16.90 -12.02 -9.55
C VAL A 155 -16.54 -13.39 -10.16
N GLU A 156 -17.18 -13.78 -11.26
CA GLU A 156 -17.05 -15.10 -11.90
C GLU A 156 -15.60 -15.55 -12.18
N PRO A 157 -14.66 -14.69 -12.67
CA PRO A 157 -13.29 -15.12 -12.90
C PRO A 157 -12.61 -15.69 -11.65
N SER A 158 -12.86 -15.09 -10.47
CA SER A 158 -12.30 -15.56 -9.20
C SER A 158 -12.94 -16.86 -8.73
N VAL A 159 -14.25 -17.05 -8.96
CA VAL A 159 -14.93 -18.32 -8.69
C VAL A 159 -14.28 -19.45 -9.50
N LYS A 160 -14.02 -19.20 -10.78
CA LYS A 160 -13.37 -20.15 -11.66
C LYS A 160 -11.95 -20.47 -11.22
N LEU A 161 -11.13 -19.43 -10.93
CA LEU A 161 -9.76 -19.60 -10.42
C LEU A 161 -9.71 -20.45 -9.14
N ALA A 162 -10.64 -20.25 -8.21
CA ALA A 162 -10.68 -21.01 -6.96
C ALA A 162 -11.10 -22.47 -7.18
N LYS A 163 -12.08 -22.73 -8.06
CA LYS A 163 -12.62 -24.07 -8.34
C LYS A 163 -11.72 -24.90 -9.25
N ASP A 164 -11.19 -24.30 -10.33
CA ASP A 164 -10.36 -24.99 -11.31
C ASP A 164 -8.90 -25.07 -10.83
N GLY A 165 -8.53 -24.19 -9.88
CA GLY A 165 -7.19 -24.07 -9.34
C GLY A 165 -6.23 -23.27 -10.23
N PHE A 166 -5.09 -22.91 -9.65
CA PHE A 166 -3.99 -22.23 -10.33
C PHE A 166 -2.64 -22.85 -9.97
N ILE A 167 -1.64 -22.59 -10.79
CA ILE A 167 -0.29 -23.09 -10.59
C ILE A 167 0.43 -22.18 -9.55
N VAL A 168 0.94 -22.79 -8.47
CA VAL A 168 1.64 -22.07 -7.42
C VAL A 168 3.06 -21.73 -7.84
N SER A 169 3.50 -20.54 -7.46
CA SER A 169 4.82 -20.00 -7.75
C SER A 169 5.80 -20.25 -6.60
N ASN A 170 7.07 -19.92 -6.85
CA ASN A 170 8.10 -19.86 -5.80
C ASN A 170 7.74 -18.86 -4.69
N ARG A 171 7.11 -17.71 -5.04
CA ARG A 171 6.68 -16.70 -4.08
C ARG A 171 5.62 -17.25 -3.13
N PHE A 172 4.61 -17.94 -3.68
CA PHE A 172 3.58 -18.61 -2.89
C PHE A 172 4.18 -19.60 -1.91
N VAL A 173 5.02 -20.54 -2.40
CA VAL A 173 5.66 -21.57 -1.58
C VAL A 173 6.52 -20.95 -0.47
N ASN A 174 7.29 -19.92 -0.79
CA ASN A 174 8.11 -19.21 0.18
C ASN A 174 7.25 -18.45 1.22
N ALA A 175 6.10 -17.91 0.83
CA ALA A 175 5.16 -17.27 1.76
C ALA A 175 4.62 -18.28 2.79
N VAL A 176 4.20 -19.46 2.34
CA VAL A 176 3.76 -20.56 3.23
C VAL A 176 4.90 -20.99 4.17
N LYS A 177 6.10 -21.21 3.65
CA LYS A 177 7.29 -21.63 4.45
C LYS A 177 7.65 -20.59 5.52
N ARG A 178 7.57 -19.29 5.21
CA ARG A 178 7.82 -18.20 6.18
C ARG A 178 6.84 -18.24 7.37
N ARG A 179 5.62 -18.68 7.14
CA ARG A 179 4.53 -18.74 8.15
C ARG A 179 4.18 -20.17 8.56
N LYS A 180 5.10 -21.13 8.39
CA LYS A 180 4.88 -22.57 8.59
C LYS A 180 4.24 -22.94 9.93
N LYS A 181 4.68 -22.33 11.04
CA LYS A 181 4.12 -22.60 12.37
C LYS A 181 2.66 -22.21 12.48
N MET A 182 2.30 -21.09 11.89
CA MET A 182 0.96 -20.55 11.89
C MET A 182 0.05 -21.36 10.98
N VAL A 183 0.48 -21.66 9.75
CA VAL A 183 -0.28 -22.55 8.84
C VAL A 183 -0.51 -23.92 9.48
N ALA A 184 0.49 -24.48 10.17
CA ALA A 184 0.36 -25.76 10.85
C ALA A 184 -0.59 -25.74 12.06
N SER A 185 -0.77 -24.59 12.73
CA SER A 185 -1.61 -24.46 13.93
C SER A 185 -3.12 -24.38 13.64
N ASN A 186 -3.51 -24.02 12.40
CA ASN A 186 -4.91 -23.98 11.97
C ASN A 186 -5.18 -25.15 11.00
N GLN A 187 -6.15 -25.99 11.32
CA GLN A 187 -6.46 -27.22 10.57
C GLN A 187 -6.84 -26.90 9.12
N GLU A 188 -7.70 -25.91 8.91
CA GLU A 188 -8.17 -25.49 7.59
C GLU A 188 -7.04 -24.90 6.75
N ALA A 189 -6.21 -24.03 7.36
CA ALA A 189 -5.04 -23.48 6.67
C ALA A 189 -4.07 -24.58 6.23
N ARG A 190 -3.83 -25.57 7.10
CA ARG A 190 -2.99 -26.71 6.78
C ARG A 190 -3.59 -27.55 5.64
N ALA A 191 -4.89 -27.82 5.67
CA ALA A 191 -5.57 -28.62 4.63
C ALA A 191 -5.51 -27.93 3.25
N ILE A 192 -5.59 -26.59 3.21
CA ILE A 192 -5.56 -25.82 1.96
C ILE A 192 -4.13 -25.59 1.46
N PHE A 193 -3.22 -25.14 2.33
CA PHE A 193 -1.88 -24.64 1.93
C PHE A 193 -0.78 -25.70 2.01
N THR A 194 -1.14 -26.95 2.36
CA THR A 194 -0.26 -28.12 2.24
C THR A 194 -1.00 -29.26 1.55
N ARG A 195 -0.26 -30.21 0.97
CA ARG A 195 -0.78 -31.42 0.36
C ARG A 195 -0.26 -32.61 1.15
N ASP A 196 -1.16 -33.35 1.78
CA ASP A 196 -0.79 -34.51 2.61
C ASP A 196 0.27 -34.18 3.69
N GLY A 197 0.17 -32.96 4.26
CA GLY A 197 1.11 -32.44 5.25
C GLY A 197 2.41 -31.86 4.69
N ASN A 198 2.64 -31.97 3.38
CA ASN A 198 3.81 -31.43 2.68
C ASN A 198 3.49 -30.07 2.03
N TYR A 199 4.49 -29.20 1.91
CA TYR A 199 4.33 -27.96 1.18
C TYR A 199 4.23 -28.22 -0.32
N TYR A 200 3.33 -27.47 -1.00
CA TYR A 200 3.31 -27.44 -2.44
C TYR A 200 4.69 -27.12 -3.01
N GLN A 201 4.98 -27.69 -4.16
CA GLN A 201 6.16 -27.34 -4.95
C GLN A 201 5.76 -26.33 -6.04
N PRO A 202 6.65 -25.43 -6.46
CA PRO A 202 6.39 -24.57 -7.61
C PRO A 202 6.02 -25.39 -8.84
N GLY A 203 4.99 -24.99 -9.55
CA GLY A 203 4.46 -25.74 -10.69
C GLY A 203 3.29 -26.66 -10.34
N GLU A 204 3.02 -26.96 -9.08
CA GLU A 204 1.86 -27.73 -8.67
C GLU A 204 0.58 -26.88 -8.68
N LYS A 205 -0.57 -27.54 -8.84
CA LYS A 205 -1.88 -26.91 -8.86
C LYS A 205 -2.51 -26.88 -7.47
N LEU A 206 -2.88 -25.68 -7.02
CA LEU A 206 -3.68 -25.44 -5.82
C LEU A 206 -5.14 -25.22 -6.19
N VAL A 207 -6.05 -25.97 -5.57
CA VAL A 207 -7.51 -25.85 -5.71
C VAL A 207 -8.10 -25.45 -4.35
N GLN A 208 -8.93 -24.40 -4.33
CA GLN A 208 -9.53 -23.85 -3.10
C GLN A 208 -11.06 -24.01 -3.17
N ARG A 209 -11.57 -25.24 -2.98
CA ARG A 209 -12.98 -25.59 -3.20
C ARG A 209 -13.93 -24.77 -2.32
N ASP A 210 -13.63 -24.63 -1.03
CA ASP A 210 -14.47 -23.88 -0.09
C ASP A 210 -14.48 -22.38 -0.41
N LEU A 211 -13.32 -21.81 -0.77
CA LEU A 211 -13.25 -20.43 -1.25
C LEU A 211 -14.05 -20.24 -2.54
N GLY A 212 -14.00 -21.23 -3.47
CA GLY A 212 -14.79 -21.21 -4.70
C GLY A 212 -16.29 -21.19 -4.43
N LYS A 213 -16.77 -21.96 -3.43
CA LYS A 213 -18.17 -21.92 -2.97
C LYS A 213 -18.52 -20.59 -2.34
N THR A 214 -17.67 -20.09 -1.46
CA THR A 214 -17.83 -18.77 -0.82
C THR A 214 -17.92 -17.64 -1.84
N LEU A 215 -17.03 -17.62 -2.83
CA LEU A 215 -17.07 -16.62 -3.91
C LEU A 215 -18.31 -16.75 -4.78
N GLN A 216 -18.84 -17.98 -4.99
CA GLN A 216 -20.08 -18.19 -5.71
C GLN A 216 -21.29 -17.66 -4.93
N ASP A 217 -21.32 -17.84 -3.60
CA ASP A 217 -22.36 -17.26 -2.74
C ASP A 217 -22.32 -15.72 -2.82
N ILE A 218 -21.11 -15.13 -2.74
CA ILE A 218 -20.89 -13.68 -2.89
C ILE A 218 -21.29 -13.18 -4.29
N ALA A 219 -20.98 -13.91 -5.34
CA ALA A 219 -21.39 -13.58 -6.71
C ALA A 219 -22.90 -13.57 -6.88
N SER A 220 -23.60 -14.46 -6.19
CA SER A 220 -25.07 -14.53 -6.20
C SER A 220 -25.71 -13.48 -5.29
N ASN A 221 -25.14 -13.23 -4.13
CA ASN A 221 -25.58 -12.24 -3.15
C ASN A 221 -24.41 -11.74 -2.30
N PRO A 222 -23.88 -10.52 -2.52
CA PRO A 222 -22.76 -9.98 -1.75
C PRO A 222 -23.05 -9.83 -0.26
N GLN A 223 -24.33 -9.70 0.15
CA GLN A 223 -24.72 -9.63 1.55
C GLN A 223 -24.56 -10.97 2.29
N SER A 224 -24.40 -12.09 1.57
CA SER A 224 -24.16 -13.40 2.17
C SER A 224 -22.90 -13.46 3.03
N PHE A 225 -21.93 -12.56 2.77
CA PHE A 225 -20.73 -12.40 3.61
C PHE A 225 -21.04 -11.80 4.98
N TYR A 226 -22.05 -10.92 5.08
CA TYR A 226 -22.32 -10.13 6.28
C TYR A 226 -23.56 -10.60 7.06
N THR A 227 -24.47 -11.33 6.44
CA THR A 227 -25.76 -11.73 7.06
C THR A 227 -26.19 -13.17 6.79
N GLY A 228 -25.39 -13.93 6.02
CA GLY A 228 -25.73 -15.31 5.60
C GLY A 228 -24.81 -16.37 6.21
N ARG A 229 -24.73 -17.49 5.50
CA ARG A 229 -23.91 -18.65 5.87
C ARG A 229 -22.47 -18.28 6.24
N ILE A 230 -21.87 -17.38 5.47
CA ILE A 230 -20.47 -16.96 5.65
C ILE A 230 -20.33 -16.20 6.98
N ALA A 231 -21.25 -15.26 7.27
CA ALA A 231 -21.28 -14.52 8.53
C ALA A 231 -21.40 -15.45 9.74
N SER A 232 -22.33 -16.43 9.67
CA SER A 232 -22.50 -17.43 10.73
C SER A 232 -21.24 -18.24 10.97
N ALA A 233 -20.61 -18.75 9.90
CA ALA A 233 -19.36 -19.50 10.01
C ALA A 233 -18.23 -18.70 10.67
N ILE A 234 -18.07 -17.41 10.31
CA ILE A 234 -17.08 -16.53 10.94
C ILE A 234 -17.39 -16.31 12.42
N ALA A 235 -18.65 -15.97 12.77
CA ALA A 235 -19.05 -15.68 14.14
C ALA A 235 -18.93 -16.90 15.05
N ASP A 236 -19.31 -18.09 14.57
CA ASP A 236 -19.20 -19.36 15.30
C ASP A 236 -17.74 -19.74 15.55
N ASP A 237 -16.87 -19.59 14.53
CA ASP A 237 -15.43 -19.83 14.65
C ASP A 237 -14.78 -18.86 15.66
N MET A 238 -15.15 -17.58 15.62
CA MET A 238 -14.71 -16.57 16.59
C MET A 238 -15.16 -16.91 18.01
N ALA A 239 -16.43 -17.27 18.22
CA ALA A 239 -16.96 -17.61 19.53
C ALA A 239 -16.27 -18.83 20.12
N LYS A 240 -16.01 -19.86 19.31
CA LYS A 240 -15.36 -21.11 19.72
C LYS A 240 -13.89 -20.91 20.12
N ASN A 241 -13.18 -19.97 19.48
CA ASN A 241 -11.74 -19.85 19.59
C ASN A 241 -11.28 -18.52 20.24
N GLY A 242 -12.17 -17.81 20.96
CA GLY A 242 -11.82 -16.62 21.72
C GLY A 242 -11.58 -15.35 20.88
N GLY A 243 -12.14 -15.30 19.66
CA GLY A 243 -12.21 -14.08 18.86
C GLY A 243 -13.35 -13.16 19.32
N LEU A 244 -13.41 -11.95 18.79
CA LEU A 244 -14.36 -10.94 19.21
C LEU A 244 -15.47 -10.64 18.19
N ILE A 245 -15.27 -10.98 16.91
CA ILE A 245 -16.24 -10.68 15.85
C ILE A 245 -17.52 -11.48 16.05
N THR A 246 -18.64 -10.77 16.04
CA THR A 246 -20.00 -11.30 16.15
C THR A 246 -20.79 -11.08 14.87
N LEU A 247 -21.98 -11.67 14.79
CA LEU A 247 -22.91 -11.39 13.67
C LEU A 247 -23.28 -9.90 13.58
N GLU A 248 -23.35 -9.20 14.73
CA GLU A 248 -23.65 -7.76 14.75
C GLU A 248 -22.50 -6.93 14.16
N ASP A 249 -21.23 -7.28 14.46
CA ASP A 249 -20.06 -6.63 13.83
C ASP A 249 -20.10 -6.74 12.32
N LEU A 250 -20.40 -7.94 11.81
CA LEU A 250 -20.50 -8.18 10.37
C LEU A 250 -21.68 -7.44 9.75
N LYS A 251 -22.89 -7.58 10.31
CA LYS A 251 -24.12 -6.96 9.80
C LYS A 251 -24.06 -5.44 9.78
N SER A 252 -23.43 -4.82 10.77
CA SER A 252 -23.31 -3.37 10.89
C SER A 252 -22.20 -2.76 10.04
N TYR A 253 -21.31 -3.58 9.49
CA TYR A 253 -20.18 -3.08 8.69
C TYR A 253 -20.65 -2.34 7.44
N LYS A 254 -20.13 -1.11 7.24
CA LYS A 254 -20.39 -0.27 6.05
C LYS A 254 -19.11 0.43 5.62
N PRO A 255 -18.73 0.38 4.35
CA PRO A 255 -17.61 1.17 3.83
C PRO A 255 -17.97 2.66 3.87
N ILE A 256 -16.94 3.52 3.99
CA ILE A 256 -17.12 4.97 4.13
C ILE A 256 -16.52 5.69 2.92
N TRP A 257 -17.31 6.53 2.26
CA TRP A 257 -16.77 7.46 1.28
C TRP A 257 -16.11 8.63 1.99
N ARG A 258 -14.84 8.90 1.63
CA ARG A 258 -14.04 9.99 2.19
C ARG A 258 -13.57 10.93 1.08
N GLU A 259 -13.28 12.17 1.44
CA GLU A 259 -12.54 13.07 0.54
C GLU A 259 -11.06 12.70 0.57
N PRO A 260 -10.40 12.53 -0.59
CA PRO A 260 -8.97 12.29 -0.63
C PRO A 260 -8.21 13.52 -0.13
N VAL A 261 -7.02 13.31 0.42
CA VAL A 261 -6.11 14.42 0.68
C VAL A 261 -5.31 14.74 -0.58
N CYS A 262 -5.33 16.01 -0.99
CA CYS A 262 -4.66 16.47 -2.20
C CYS A 262 -3.76 17.68 -1.93
N GLY A 263 -2.64 17.75 -2.64
CA GLY A 263 -1.71 18.89 -2.66
C GLY A 263 -1.04 19.02 -4.01
N ASN A 264 -0.33 20.11 -4.22
CA ASN A 264 0.41 20.33 -5.44
C ASN A 264 1.91 20.07 -5.22
N PHE A 265 2.54 19.42 -6.17
CA PHE A 265 4.00 19.29 -6.26
C PHE A 265 4.42 19.60 -7.69
N ARG A 266 5.22 20.65 -7.88
CA ARG A 266 5.50 21.23 -9.21
C ARG A 266 4.18 21.58 -9.94
N LYS A 267 4.03 21.08 -11.17
CA LYS A 267 2.81 21.23 -12.00
C LYS A 267 1.75 20.16 -11.73
N ALA A 268 2.10 19.16 -10.91
CA ALA A 268 1.23 18.02 -10.64
C ALA A 268 0.38 18.26 -9.38
N ARG A 269 -0.88 17.81 -9.44
CA ARG A 269 -1.76 17.65 -8.29
C ARG A 269 -1.72 16.19 -7.85
N VAL A 270 -1.22 15.93 -6.67
CA VAL A 270 -1.11 14.60 -6.05
C VAL A 270 -2.28 14.42 -5.10
N CYS A 271 -3.11 13.41 -5.33
CA CYS A 271 -4.22 13.02 -4.46
C CYS A 271 -3.99 11.60 -3.94
N SER A 272 -4.11 11.41 -2.64
CA SER A 272 -3.92 10.10 -1.99
C SER A 272 -4.92 9.88 -0.86
N MET A 273 -4.86 8.71 -0.21
CA MET A 273 -5.81 8.35 0.83
C MET A 273 -5.68 9.24 2.06
N SER A 274 -6.81 9.76 2.51
CA SER A 274 -6.94 10.51 3.77
C SER A 274 -6.98 9.57 4.99
N PRO A 275 -6.91 10.06 6.23
CA PRO A 275 -7.16 9.25 7.41
C PRO A 275 -8.48 8.46 7.31
N PRO A 276 -8.49 7.20 7.80
CA PRO A 276 -7.55 6.54 8.71
C PRO A 276 -6.28 6.00 8.06
N SER A 277 -5.89 6.43 6.85
CA SER A 277 -4.53 6.22 6.38
C SER A 277 -3.65 7.44 6.63
N SER A 278 -2.44 7.20 7.09
CA SER A 278 -1.38 8.22 7.19
C SER A 278 -0.77 8.55 5.83
N GLY A 279 -1.00 7.69 4.83
CA GLY A 279 -0.31 7.69 3.56
C GLY A 279 -0.34 9.02 2.82
N GLY A 280 -1.53 9.56 2.57
CA GLY A 280 -1.67 10.78 1.80
C GLY A 280 -1.12 12.01 2.52
N ILE A 281 -1.32 12.13 3.83
CA ILE A 281 -0.80 13.26 4.62
C ILE A 281 0.73 13.26 4.57
N HIS A 282 1.38 12.11 4.84
CA HIS A 282 2.84 12.06 4.88
C HIS A 282 3.48 12.15 3.51
N LEU A 283 2.84 11.59 2.48
CA LEU A 283 3.29 11.79 1.11
C LEU A 283 3.35 13.28 0.77
N LEU A 284 2.28 14.03 1.02
CA LEU A 284 2.24 15.46 0.76
C LEU A 284 3.17 16.26 1.68
N GLN A 285 3.27 15.89 2.95
CA GLN A 285 4.19 16.52 3.89
C GLN A 285 5.64 16.38 3.42
N MET A 286 6.06 15.19 3.00
CA MET A 286 7.41 14.96 2.47
C MET A 286 7.65 15.70 1.16
N LEU A 287 6.70 15.69 0.23
CA LEU A 287 6.78 16.47 -1.02
C LEU A 287 6.91 17.97 -0.73
N ASN A 288 6.15 18.50 0.23
CA ASN A 288 6.21 19.90 0.63
C ASN A 288 7.54 20.25 1.32
N ILE A 289 8.13 19.33 2.12
CA ILE A 289 9.45 19.52 2.75
C ILE A 289 10.57 19.51 1.71
N ILE A 290 10.49 18.63 0.70
CA ILE A 290 11.40 18.65 -0.45
C ILE A 290 11.28 19.99 -1.19
N GLY A 291 10.05 20.51 -1.32
CA GLY A 291 9.75 21.84 -1.80
C GLY A 291 10.31 22.09 -3.19
N ASP A 292 10.98 23.25 -3.36
CA ASP A 292 11.53 23.69 -4.65
C ASP A 292 12.95 23.19 -4.92
N THR A 293 13.47 22.24 -4.15
CA THR A 293 14.79 21.64 -4.39
C THR A 293 14.82 21.03 -5.79
N ASP A 294 15.75 21.44 -6.63
CA ASP A 294 15.94 20.91 -7.98
C ASP A 294 16.63 19.54 -7.91
N LEU A 295 15.82 18.50 -7.70
CA LEU A 295 16.31 17.13 -7.62
C LEU A 295 16.88 16.63 -8.95
N LYS A 296 16.37 17.13 -10.07
CA LYS A 296 16.84 16.76 -11.41
C LYS A 296 18.28 17.18 -11.62
N SER A 297 18.60 18.43 -11.30
CA SER A 297 19.97 18.97 -11.44
C SER A 297 20.96 18.33 -10.46
N LEU A 298 20.51 17.90 -9.27
CA LEU A 298 21.34 17.12 -8.36
C LEU A 298 21.69 15.75 -8.95
N GLY A 299 20.81 15.15 -9.70
CA GLY A 299 20.93 13.80 -10.23
C GLY A 299 20.30 12.73 -9.36
N TRP A 300 19.88 11.64 -10.02
CA TRP A 300 19.25 10.52 -9.35
C TRP A 300 20.22 9.85 -8.37
N HIS A 301 19.77 9.61 -7.15
CA HIS A 301 20.55 9.04 -6.04
C HIS A 301 21.75 9.90 -5.56
N HIS A 302 21.81 11.18 -5.94
CA HIS A 302 22.79 12.09 -5.38
C HIS A 302 22.71 12.12 -3.84
N PRO A 303 23.84 12.16 -3.08
CA PRO A 303 23.83 12.14 -1.62
C PRO A 303 22.94 13.22 -0.99
N ASP A 304 22.87 14.43 -1.57
CA ASP A 304 22.01 15.51 -1.07
C ASP A 304 20.53 15.20 -1.24
N ALA A 305 20.15 14.61 -2.37
CA ALA A 305 18.76 14.20 -2.62
C ALA A 305 18.33 13.07 -1.66
N ILE A 306 19.20 12.06 -1.47
CA ILE A 306 18.95 10.95 -0.54
C ILE A 306 18.87 11.46 0.90
N HIS A 307 19.78 12.32 1.30
CA HIS A 307 19.79 12.92 2.64
C HIS A 307 18.53 13.73 2.91
N LEU A 308 18.15 14.60 1.99
CA LEU A 308 16.92 15.41 2.09
C LEU A 308 15.67 14.52 2.23
N MET A 309 15.55 13.48 1.38
CA MET A 309 14.43 12.54 1.46
C MET A 309 14.42 11.81 2.82
N ALA A 310 15.58 11.34 3.30
CA ALA A 310 15.67 10.63 4.58
C ALA A 310 15.26 11.51 5.77
N GLU A 311 15.67 12.79 5.77
CA GLU A 311 15.27 13.77 6.81
C GLU A 311 13.78 14.10 6.72
N ALA A 312 13.23 14.29 5.51
CA ALA A 312 11.80 14.50 5.32
C ALA A 312 10.96 13.29 5.80
N MET A 313 11.42 12.08 5.51
CA MET A 313 10.81 10.85 6.03
C MET A 313 10.86 10.80 7.56
N ARG A 314 12.01 11.09 8.19
CA ARG A 314 12.18 11.10 9.64
C ARG A 314 11.21 12.07 10.31
N ILE A 315 11.06 13.27 9.77
CA ILE A 315 10.14 14.29 10.27
C ILE A 315 8.68 13.83 10.14
N ALA A 316 8.28 13.33 8.97
CA ALA A 316 6.91 12.91 8.72
C ALA A 316 6.49 11.76 9.65
N TYR A 317 7.37 10.76 9.85
CA TYR A 317 7.07 9.64 10.74
C TYR A 317 7.09 10.01 12.23
N ALA A 318 7.85 11.03 12.64
CA ALA A 318 7.75 11.60 13.98
C ALA A 318 6.36 12.21 14.21
N ASP A 319 5.88 13.05 13.29
CA ASP A 319 4.54 13.64 13.37
C ASP A 319 3.42 12.59 13.32
N ARG A 320 3.60 11.51 12.51
CA ARG A 320 2.68 10.37 12.46
C ARG A 320 2.40 9.77 13.82
N SER A 321 3.46 9.57 14.60
CA SER A 321 3.37 8.88 15.88
C SER A 321 2.47 9.58 16.89
N GLU A 322 2.31 10.89 16.77
CA GLU A 322 1.55 11.71 17.71
C GLU A 322 0.13 12.02 17.24
N TYR A 323 -0.05 12.34 15.93
CA TYR A 323 -1.25 13.02 15.47
C TYR A 323 -2.22 12.17 14.69
N LEU A 324 -1.82 10.98 14.20
CA LEU A 324 -2.65 10.24 13.27
C LEU A 324 -3.41 9.08 13.92
N GLY A 325 -4.64 8.93 13.46
CA GLY A 325 -5.58 7.91 13.87
C GLY A 325 -6.85 7.96 13.01
N ASP A 326 -7.90 7.30 13.45
CA ASP A 326 -9.20 7.33 12.81
C ASP A 326 -9.88 8.71 13.02
N PRO A 327 -10.19 9.46 11.94
CA PRO A 327 -10.77 10.80 12.03
C PRO A 327 -12.20 10.82 12.58
N ASP A 328 -12.88 9.67 12.60
CA ASP A 328 -14.22 9.53 13.17
C ASP A 328 -14.17 9.44 14.71
N PHE A 329 -12.97 9.22 15.29
CA PHE A 329 -12.73 9.11 16.73
C PHE A 329 -11.79 10.17 17.29
N VAL A 330 -10.87 10.70 16.47
CA VAL A 330 -9.87 11.69 16.92
C VAL A 330 -9.74 12.83 15.91
N LYS A 331 -9.48 14.03 16.42
CA LYS A 331 -9.23 15.19 15.56
C LYS A 331 -7.83 15.12 14.95
N VAL A 332 -7.75 14.74 13.67
CA VAL A 332 -6.50 14.71 12.91
C VAL A 332 -6.21 16.09 12.32
N PRO A 333 -5.05 16.73 12.61
CA PRO A 333 -4.71 18.06 12.10
C PRO A 333 -4.20 18.01 10.64
N GLN A 334 -5.01 17.47 9.74
CA GLN A 334 -4.64 17.17 8.35
C GLN A 334 -4.16 18.42 7.61
N GLN A 335 -4.93 19.51 7.68
CA GLN A 335 -4.63 20.75 6.93
C GLN A 335 -3.33 21.41 7.41
N GLN A 336 -3.05 21.32 8.71
CA GLN A 336 -1.83 21.85 9.30
C GLN A 336 -0.59 21.06 8.88
N LEU A 337 -0.69 19.71 8.90
CA LEU A 337 0.44 18.83 8.56
C LEU A 337 0.85 18.94 7.08
N ILE A 338 -0.09 19.25 6.17
CA ILE A 338 0.21 19.46 4.74
C ILE A 338 0.37 20.95 4.36
N ASN A 339 0.39 21.86 5.33
CA ASN A 339 0.56 23.29 5.09
C ASN A 339 1.99 23.60 4.60
N LEU A 340 2.12 24.45 3.58
CA LEU A 340 3.41 24.80 2.97
C LEU A 340 4.31 25.57 3.95
N GLU A 341 3.77 26.49 4.74
CA GLU A 341 4.57 27.25 5.72
C GLU A 341 5.03 26.34 6.87
N TYR A 342 4.18 25.37 7.26
CA TYR A 342 4.60 24.32 8.18
C TYR A 342 5.76 23.49 7.59
N ALA A 343 5.67 23.09 6.33
CA ALA A 343 6.72 22.34 5.67
C ALA A 343 8.03 23.14 5.57
N LYS A 344 7.97 24.46 5.30
CA LYS A 344 9.14 25.36 5.33
C LYS A 344 9.78 25.41 6.72
N LEU A 345 8.96 25.52 7.79
CA LEU A 345 9.46 25.48 9.18
C LEU A 345 10.20 24.15 9.46
N ARG A 346 9.63 23.02 9.04
CA ARG A 346 10.27 21.72 9.23
C ARG A 346 11.53 21.56 8.36
N ARG A 347 11.53 22.12 7.16
CA ARG A 347 12.69 22.12 6.25
C ARG A 347 13.89 22.86 6.85
N GLN A 348 13.67 23.98 7.56
CA GLN A 348 14.73 24.73 8.26
C GLN A 348 15.42 23.92 9.37
N GLN A 349 14.79 22.87 9.87
CA GLN A 349 15.39 21.97 10.88
C GLN A 349 16.35 20.94 10.26
N ILE A 350 16.40 20.83 8.95
CA ILE A 350 17.28 19.90 8.23
C ILE A 350 18.63 20.55 8.01
N ASN A 351 19.66 19.97 8.61
CA ASN A 351 21.04 20.34 8.33
C ASN A 351 21.56 19.49 7.16
N MET A 352 21.80 20.09 6.01
CA MET A 352 22.21 19.36 4.81
C MET A 352 23.58 18.68 4.91
N GLN A 353 24.42 19.05 5.90
CA GLN A 353 25.75 18.46 6.10
C GLN A 353 25.77 17.35 7.16
N ARG A 354 24.70 17.22 7.96
CA ARG A 354 24.63 16.26 9.07
C ARG A 354 23.21 15.74 9.28
N ALA A 355 23.08 14.42 9.39
CA ALA A 355 21.81 13.78 9.72
C ALA A 355 21.40 14.09 11.18
N ASN A 356 20.14 14.42 11.38
CA ASN A 356 19.59 14.62 12.71
C ASN A 356 19.35 13.25 13.39
N PRO A 357 19.86 13.01 14.61
CA PRO A 357 19.48 11.82 15.35
C PRO A 357 17.96 11.79 15.58
N SER A 358 17.33 10.64 15.39
CA SER A 358 15.87 10.51 15.57
C SER A 358 15.40 10.84 16.99
N THR A 359 16.28 10.71 17.98
CA THR A 359 16.00 11.14 19.36
C THR A 359 15.85 12.65 19.52
N GLN A 360 16.41 13.43 18.61
CA GLN A 360 16.31 14.90 18.59
C GLN A 360 15.14 15.39 17.71
N VAL A 361 14.73 14.60 16.73
CA VAL A 361 13.56 14.91 15.89
C VAL A 361 12.30 14.52 16.65
N LYS A 362 11.54 15.53 17.07
CA LYS A 362 10.28 15.34 17.82
C LYS A 362 9.09 15.63 16.92
N PRO A 363 7.91 15.01 17.19
CA PRO A 363 6.65 15.55 16.69
C PRO A 363 6.59 17.05 17.02
N VAL A 364 6.05 17.84 16.11
CA VAL A 364 5.84 19.27 16.38
C VAL A 364 4.88 19.44 17.57
N SER A 365 5.05 20.49 18.37
CA SER A 365 4.11 20.75 19.47
C SER A 365 2.73 21.16 18.94
N LYS A 366 1.68 20.88 19.70
CA LYS A 366 0.30 21.26 19.36
C LYS A 366 0.15 22.76 19.18
N GLU A 367 0.79 23.55 20.04
CA GLU A 367 0.78 25.01 20.01
C GLU A 367 1.43 25.53 18.71
N THR A 368 2.54 24.95 18.30
CA THR A 368 3.19 25.29 17.02
C THR A 368 2.29 24.92 15.84
N LEU A 369 1.68 23.72 15.87
CA LEU A 369 0.83 23.26 14.77
C LEU A 369 -0.45 24.10 14.62
N GLN A 370 -1.00 24.61 15.73
CA GLN A 370 -2.17 25.50 15.74
C GLN A 370 -1.94 26.80 14.96
N LYS A 371 -0.71 27.33 14.92
CA LYS A 371 -0.37 28.55 14.16
C LYS A 371 -0.65 28.41 12.66
N PHE A 372 -0.70 27.19 12.15
CA PHE A 372 -0.98 26.87 10.74
C PHE A 372 -2.46 26.52 10.48
N SER A 373 -3.35 26.75 11.45
CA SER A 373 -4.79 26.58 11.30
C SER A 373 -5.41 27.75 10.56
N ARG A 374 -6.36 27.47 9.64
CA ARG A 374 -7.17 28.52 9.03
C ARG A 374 -8.14 29.19 10.02
N ASN A 375 -8.44 28.52 11.16
CA ASN A 375 -9.24 29.02 12.27
C ASN A 375 -8.54 28.73 13.61
N PRO A 376 -7.95 29.73 14.32
CA PRO A 376 -7.16 29.51 15.54
C PRO A 376 -7.93 29.06 16.79
N SER A 377 -9.27 29.11 16.79
CA SER A 377 -10.11 28.94 18.00
C SER A 377 -10.42 27.49 18.41
N SER A 378 -9.84 26.48 17.78
CA SER A 378 -10.11 25.08 18.14
C SER A 378 -9.06 24.53 19.11
N THR A 379 -9.40 24.40 20.37
CA THR A 379 -8.60 23.74 21.44
C THR A 379 -8.33 22.28 21.12
N LEU A 380 -7.06 21.87 21.08
CA LEU A 380 -6.63 20.48 21.07
C LEU A 380 -6.48 20.00 22.52
N ILE A 381 -6.93 18.75 22.80
CA ILE A 381 -6.88 18.15 24.15
C ILE A 381 -5.41 17.96 24.59
N PRO A 382 -5.04 18.22 25.85
CA PRO A 382 -3.66 18.04 26.35
C PRO A 382 -3.19 16.60 26.27
N ALA A 383 -1.92 16.37 25.92
CA ALA A 383 -1.31 15.05 25.91
C ALA A 383 -0.81 14.66 27.32
N ASN A 384 -1.00 13.39 27.69
CA ASN A 384 -0.39 12.80 28.88
C ASN A 384 1.15 12.65 28.73
N PRO A 385 1.91 12.52 29.83
CA PRO A 385 3.37 12.42 29.80
C PRO A 385 3.84 11.23 28.96
N LYS A 386 4.91 11.45 28.19
CA LYS A 386 5.46 10.53 27.19
C LYS A 386 6.09 9.30 27.84
N PRO A 387 5.71 8.06 27.48
CA PRO A 387 6.44 6.88 27.87
C PRO A 387 7.80 6.79 27.18
N GLU A 388 8.72 6.07 27.80
CA GLU A 388 10.04 5.78 27.24
C GLU A 388 9.93 4.98 25.94
N ILE A 389 10.36 5.55 24.81
CA ILE A 389 10.26 4.93 23.50
C ILE A 389 11.33 3.85 23.36
N ARG A 390 10.94 2.59 23.30
CA ARG A 390 11.84 1.46 23.06
C ARG A 390 12.18 1.34 21.59
N ASN A 391 13.46 1.11 21.28
CA ASN A 391 13.94 0.93 19.91
C ASN A 391 13.45 -0.42 19.35
N PRO A 392 12.59 -0.45 18.31
CA PRO A 392 11.94 -1.68 17.85
C PRO A 392 12.89 -2.57 17.05
N LYS A 393 12.83 -3.88 17.30
CA LYS A 393 13.39 -4.90 16.39
C LYS A 393 12.28 -5.32 15.42
N SER A 394 12.13 -4.63 14.29
CA SER A 394 11.12 -4.98 13.29
C SER A 394 11.53 -6.20 12.47
N LYS A 395 10.67 -7.21 12.37
CA LYS A 395 10.64 -8.19 11.28
C LYS A 395 9.48 -7.79 10.38
N GLU A 396 9.71 -6.88 9.44
CA GLU A 396 8.67 -6.44 8.54
C GLU A 396 8.18 -7.58 7.65
N SER A 397 6.85 -7.71 7.58
CA SER A 397 6.18 -8.42 6.51
C SER A 397 6.00 -7.46 5.33
N THR A 398 6.24 -7.95 4.12
CA THR A 398 6.05 -7.19 2.87
C THR A 398 4.68 -7.45 2.25
N GLU A 399 3.79 -8.09 2.98
CA GLU A 399 2.53 -8.61 2.47
C GLU A 399 1.43 -7.53 2.55
N THR A 400 0.80 -7.29 1.48
CA THR A 400 -0.33 -6.40 1.13
C THR A 400 -0.43 -6.52 -0.38
N SER A 401 -1.51 -6.15 -1.01
CA SER A 401 -1.57 -6.11 -2.46
C SER A 401 -2.03 -4.75 -2.97
N HIS A 402 -1.62 -4.43 -4.19
CA HIS A 402 -2.02 -3.23 -4.88
C HIS A 402 -2.42 -3.55 -6.32
N LEU A 403 -3.38 -2.80 -6.83
CA LEU A 403 -3.73 -2.81 -8.24
C LEU A 403 -4.03 -1.41 -8.76
N THR A 404 -3.75 -1.20 -10.04
CA THR A 404 -4.04 0.03 -10.75
C THR A 404 -4.76 -0.30 -12.05
N VAL A 405 -5.83 0.43 -12.33
CA VAL A 405 -6.61 0.27 -13.58
C VAL A 405 -6.88 1.62 -14.20
N ILE A 406 -6.73 1.72 -15.51
CA ILE A 406 -7.18 2.86 -16.33
C ILE A 406 -7.98 2.30 -17.50
N ASP A 407 -9.21 2.82 -17.70
CA ASP A 407 -10.07 2.44 -18.82
C ASP A 407 -9.94 3.42 -20.00
N GLU A 408 -10.61 3.08 -21.11
CA GLU A 408 -10.59 3.86 -22.36
C GLU A 408 -11.08 5.30 -22.20
N GLN A 409 -11.96 5.57 -21.22
CA GLN A 409 -12.42 6.92 -20.89
C GLN A 409 -11.48 7.65 -19.93
N LEU A 410 -10.31 7.07 -19.57
CA LEU A 410 -9.39 7.58 -18.56
C LEU A 410 -10.00 7.70 -17.16
N ASN A 411 -11.02 6.89 -16.83
CA ASN A 411 -11.32 6.63 -15.45
C ASN A 411 -10.17 5.83 -14.85
N ALA A 412 -9.76 6.17 -13.64
CA ALA A 412 -8.62 5.53 -13.01
C ALA A 412 -9.00 5.02 -11.61
N VAL A 413 -8.53 3.82 -11.29
CA VAL A 413 -8.60 3.23 -9.96
C VAL A 413 -7.19 2.94 -9.47
N SER A 414 -6.89 3.36 -8.25
CA SER A 414 -5.71 2.96 -7.47
C SER A 414 -6.24 2.33 -6.19
N LEU A 415 -5.99 1.04 -5.96
CA LEU A 415 -6.55 0.27 -4.86
C LEU A 415 -5.46 -0.51 -4.13
N THR A 416 -5.36 -0.30 -2.82
CA THR A 416 -4.48 -1.06 -1.93
C THR A 416 -5.33 -1.76 -0.88
N PHE A 417 -5.17 -3.07 -0.72
CA PHE A 417 -5.91 -3.87 0.26
C PHE A 417 -5.04 -4.98 0.85
N THR A 418 -5.44 -5.50 1.99
CA THR A 418 -4.56 -6.34 2.81
C THR A 418 -5.35 -7.28 3.71
N ILE A 419 -4.64 -8.23 4.27
CA ILE A 419 -4.97 -8.95 5.50
C ILE A 419 -3.90 -8.68 6.58
N ASN A 420 -3.12 -7.61 6.44
CA ASN A 420 -1.99 -7.10 7.22
C ASN A 420 -0.70 -7.94 7.05
N LEU A 421 -0.45 -8.92 7.88
CA LEU A 421 0.76 -9.76 7.78
C LEU A 421 0.50 -10.99 6.90
N GLY A 422 1.58 -11.65 6.48
CA GLY A 422 1.47 -12.87 5.66
C GLY A 422 0.52 -13.91 6.26
N PHE A 423 -0.53 -14.32 5.54
CA PHE A 423 -1.64 -15.15 6.00
C PHE A 423 -2.42 -14.58 7.21
N GLY A 424 -2.39 -13.25 7.38
CA GLY A 424 -3.15 -12.56 8.42
C GLY A 424 -2.92 -13.11 9.82
N ALA A 425 -4.02 -13.39 10.52
CA ALA A 425 -4.01 -13.99 11.86
C ALA A 425 -3.63 -15.49 11.87
N GLY A 426 -3.45 -16.11 10.70
CA GLY A 426 -3.26 -17.54 10.54
C GLY A 426 -4.53 -18.36 10.74
N VAL A 427 -5.65 -17.72 10.65
CA VAL A 427 -6.98 -18.31 10.81
C VAL A 427 -7.63 -18.41 9.44
N VAL A 428 -8.05 -19.60 9.08
CA VAL A 428 -8.97 -19.85 7.97
C VAL A 428 -10.28 -20.36 8.57
N THR A 429 -11.37 -19.63 8.31
CA THR A 429 -12.68 -20.01 8.83
C THR A 429 -13.17 -21.32 8.21
N PRO A 430 -13.56 -22.33 9.01
CA PRO A 430 -13.99 -23.65 8.52
C PRO A 430 -15.11 -23.57 7.47
N GLY A 431 -14.99 -24.38 6.41
CA GLY A 431 -15.97 -24.49 5.32
C GLY A 431 -16.14 -23.23 4.46
N THR A 432 -15.25 -22.21 4.61
CA THR A 432 -15.30 -20.98 3.83
C THR A 432 -14.06 -20.74 2.97
N GLY A 433 -12.91 -21.26 3.37
CA GLY A 433 -11.62 -20.98 2.74
C GLY A 433 -11.13 -19.54 2.92
N ILE A 434 -11.76 -18.73 3.77
CA ILE A 434 -11.41 -17.33 3.99
C ILE A 434 -10.24 -17.24 4.96
N VAL A 435 -9.13 -16.65 4.51
CA VAL A 435 -8.02 -16.25 5.37
C VAL A 435 -8.39 -14.93 6.05
N LEU A 436 -8.42 -14.92 7.39
CA LEU A 436 -8.78 -13.73 8.17
C LEU A 436 -7.55 -12.88 8.47
N ASN A 437 -7.76 -11.56 8.44
CA ASN A 437 -6.76 -10.54 8.72
C ASN A 437 -6.26 -10.57 10.17
N ASN A 438 -5.16 -9.88 10.44
CA ASN A 438 -4.70 -9.53 11.78
C ASN A 438 -4.49 -8.01 11.91
N GLU A 439 -5.45 -7.26 11.44
CA GLU A 439 -5.38 -5.81 11.32
C GLU A 439 -5.41 -5.08 12.66
N MET A 440 -5.85 -5.76 13.73
CA MET A 440 -5.83 -5.21 15.09
C MET A 440 -4.40 -4.86 15.57
N ASP A 441 -3.35 -5.44 14.95
CA ASP A 441 -1.95 -5.11 15.23
C ASP A 441 -1.56 -3.69 14.80
N ASP A 442 -2.29 -3.10 13.87
CA ASP A 442 -2.03 -1.72 13.41
C ASP A 442 -2.50 -0.65 14.42
N PHE A 443 -3.25 -1.02 15.45
CA PHE A 443 -3.48 -0.15 16.59
C PHE A 443 -2.23 -0.02 17.47
N SER A 444 -2.18 1.06 18.26
CA SER A 444 -1.23 1.20 19.36
C SER A 444 -1.74 0.35 20.54
N ALA A 445 -1.17 -0.83 20.74
CA ALA A 445 -1.52 -1.70 21.87
C ALA A 445 -1.22 -1.05 23.23
N ALA A 446 -0.19 -0.18 23.26
CA ALA A 446 0.11 0.77 24.34
C ALA A 446 0.89 1.94 23.76
N PRO A 447 0.80 3.15 24.34
CA PRO A 447 1.57 4.32 23.90
C PRO A 447 3.07 4.04 23.88
N GLY A 448 3.74 4.40 22.75
CA GLY A 448 5.19 4.21 22.59
C GLY A 448 5.65 2.78 22.32
N VAL A 449 4.75 1.79 22.32
CA VAL A 449 5.07 0.41 21.96
C VAL A 449 4.91 0.22 20.45
N PRO A 450 5.96 -0.28 19.75
CA PRO A 450 5.88 -0.50 18.32
C PRO A 450 5.00 -1.71 17.97
N ASN A 451 4.27 -1.60 16.85
CA ASN A 451 3.57 -2.73 16.23
C ASN A 451 4.52 -3.66 15.44
N ALA A 452 4.00 -4.65 14.72
CA ALA A 452 4.79 -5.59 13.92
C ALA A 452 5.68 -4.92 12.85
N PHE A 453 5.28 -3.75 12.35
CA PHE A 453 6.06 -2.95 11.39
C PHE A 453 7.10 -2.03 12.06
N GLY A 454 7.21 -2.08 13.39
CA GLY A 454 8.08 -1.17 14.14
C GLY A 454 7.55 0.26 14.21
N LEU A 455 6.31 0.51 13.80
CA LEU A 455 5.68 1.82 13.88
C LEU A 455 5.25 2.10 15.33
N VAL A 456 5.71 3.22 15.83
CA VAL A 456 5.30 3.72 17.15
C VAL A 456 4.06 4.58 16.97
N GLY A 457 3.09 4.40 17.84
CA GLY A 457 1.87 5.19 17.90
C GLY A 457 1.55 5.63 19.33
N ASN A 458 0.57 6.52 19.44
CA ASN A 458 0.13 7.10 20.70
C ASN A 458 -1.40 6.94 20.86
N GLU A 459 -2.00 7.66 21.81
CA GLU A 459 -3.44 7.64 22.15
C GLU A 459 -4.34 7.86 20.92
N ALA A 460 -3.92 8.66 19.95
CA ALA A 460 -4.68 8.89 18.72
C ALA A 460 -5.05 7.58 17.99
N ASN A 461 -4.17 6.57 18.06
CA ASN A 461 -4.39 5.26 17.46
C ASN A 461 -4.63 4.14 18.50
N SER A 462 -5.13 4.46 19.70
CA SER A 462 -5.54 3.45 20.70
C SER A 462 -6.78 2.68 20.23
N ILE A 463 -6.93 1.45 20.70
CA ILE A 463 -8.08 0.59 20.38
C ILE A 463 -9.38 1.16 20.98
N SER A 464 -10.45 1.15 20.19
CA SER A 464 -11.82 1.42 20.62
C SER A 464 -12.80 0.61 19.77
N PRO A 465 -13.96 0.21 20.28
CA PRO A 465 -14.99 -0.46 19.48
C PRO A 465 -15.31 0.30 18.20
N LEU A 466 -15.44 -0.40 17.07
CA LEU A 466 -15.74 0.12 15.73
C LEU A 466 -14.69 1.08 15.12
N LYS A 467 -13.63 1.40 15.85
CA LYS A 467 -12.55 2.24 15.34
C LYS A 467 -11.73 1.52 14.28
N THR A 468 -11.26 2.27 13.31
CA THR A 468 -10.37 1.78 12.24
C THR A 468 -8.91 1.96 12.64
N PRO A 469 -8.06 0.92 12.56
CA PRO A 469 -6.64 1.05 12.86
C PRO A 469 -5.92 1.91 11.82
N LEU A 470 -4.95 2.71 12.27
CA LEU A 470 -4.18 3.61 11.40
C LEU A 470 -3.37 2.84 10.36
N SER A 471 -3.59 3.13 9.09
CA SER A 471 -2.90 2.51 7.97
C SER A 471 -1.72 3.33 7.45
N SER A 472 -0.85 2.66 6.67
CA SER A 472 0.14 3.30 5.78
C SER A 472 -0.16 3.10 4.30
N MET A 473 -1.28 2.49 3.93
CA MET A 473 -1.67 2.28 2.52
C MET A 473 -1.88 3.61 1.80
N THR A 474 -1.22 3.77 0.66
CA THR A 474 -1.10 5.05 -0.07
C THR A 474 -1.50 4.90 -1.54
N PRO A 475 -2.73 4.39 -1.84
CA PRO A 475 -3.20 4.47 -3.22
C PRO A 475 -3.21 5.93 -3.66
N THR A 476 -2.64 6.23 -4.84
CA THR A 476 -2.40 7.60 -5.28
C THR A 476 -2.77 7.80 -6.74
N ILE A 477 -3.40 8.92 -7.05
CA ILE A 477 -3.70 9.39 -8.39
C ILE A 477 -3.09 10.78 -8.57
N VAL A 478 -2.32 10.96 -9.64
CA VAL A 478 -1.66 12.23 -9.98
C VAL A 478 -2.24 12.77 -11.27
N THR A 479 -2.52 14.08 -11.28
CA THR A 479 -3.01 14.81 -12.44
C THR A 479 -2.14 16.02 -12.74
N GLU A 480 -2.01 16.38 -14.00
CA GLU A 480 -1.36 17.62 -14.46
C GLU A 480 -2.34 18.42 -15.31
N ASN A 481 -2.56 19.69 -14.97
CA ASN A 481 -3.54 20.54 -15.65
C ASN A 481 -4.93 19.90 -15.77
N GLY A 482 -5.35 19.15 -14.71
CA GLY A 482 -6.61 18.42 -14.66
C GLY A 482 -6.67 17.15 -15.51
N ARG A 483 -5.62 16.80 -16.26
CA ARG A 483 -5.50 15.53 -17.01
C ARG A 483 -4.85 14.46 -16.13
N LEU A 484 -5.27 13.22 -16.28
CA LEU A 484 -4.64 12.10 -15.60
C LEU A 484 -3.18 11.96 -16.06
N ARG A 485 -2.25 11.88 -15.12
CA ARG A 485 -0.82 11.69 -15.38
C ARG A 485 -0.35 10.31 -14.98
N MET A 486 -0.75 9.83 -13.80
CA MET A 486 -0.47 8.46 -13.34
C MET A 486 -1.40 8.03 -12.22
N ALA A 487 -1.50 6.70 -12.05
CA ALA A 487 -2.06 6.06 -10.88
C ALA A 487 -1.05 5.03 -10.35
N VAL A 488 -0.84 5.00 -9.03
CA VAL A 488 0.26 4.25 -8.41
C VAL A 488 -0.07 3.83 -7.00
N GLY A 489 0.52 2.72 -6.57
CA GLY A 489 0.60 2.28 -5.19
C GLY A 489 1.45 1.03 -5.04
N THR A 490 1.59 0.54 -3.82
CA THR A 490 2.50 -0.55 -3.49
C THR A 490 2.08 -1.23 -2.18
N PRO A 491 2.41 -2.51 -1.96
CA PRO A 491 2.47 -3.11 -0.64
C PRO A 491 3.76 -2.73 0.12
N GLY A 492 3.83 -3.07 1.42
CA GLY A 492 5.08 -2.99 2.17
C GLY A 492 4.97 -2.40 3.58
N GLY A 493 3.79 -2.43 4.22
CA GLY A 493 3.60 -1.92 5.57
C GLY A 493 4.06 -0.48 5.72
N SER A 494 4.96 -0.19 6.65
CA SER A 494 5.50 1.15 6.88
C SER A 494 6.19 1.75 5.64
N THR A 495 6.78 0.93 4.78
CA THR A 495 7.55 1.39 3.60
C THR A 495 6.67 1.86 2.44
N ILE A 496 5.35 1.63 2.48
CA ILE A 496 4.42 1.99 1.40
C ILE A 496 4.55 3.48 1.04
N ILE A 497 4.49 4.35 2.04
CA ILE A 497 4.48 5.81 1.84
C ILE A 497 5.76 6.28 1.15
N THR A 498 6.89 5.77 1.59
CA THR A 498 8.21 6.16 1.06
C THR A 498 8.48 5.59 -0.33
N GLN A 499 7.90 4.44 -0.66
CA GLN A 499 7.95 3.87 -2.00
C GLN A 499 7.14 4.71 -2.98
N VAL A 500 5.89 5.06 -2.63
CA VAL A 500 5.03 5.91 -3.47
C VAL A 500 5.68 7.29 -3.68
N LEU A 501 6.28 7.88 -2.63
CA LEU A 501 7.06 9.12 -2.75
C LEU A 501 8.14 8.99 -3.83
N GLN A 502 9.00 7.97 -3.73
CA GLN A 502 10.11 7.78 -4.66
C GLN A 502 9.65 7.51 -6.09
N ILE A 503 8.57 6.71 -6.27
CA ILE A 503 8.02 6.46 -7.62
C ILE A 503 7.48 7.76 -8.24
N ILE A 504 6.80 8.60 -7.47
CA ILE A 504 6.33 9.91 -7.95
C ILE A 504 7.51 10.79 -8.36
N LEU A 505 8.56 10.86 -7.54
CA LEU A 505 9.77 11.62 -7.86
C LEU A 505 10.50 11.04 -9.07
N ASN A 506 10.59 9.72 -9.20
CA ASN A 506 11.20 9.05 -10.36
C ASN A 506 10.51 9.44 -11.67
N VAL A 507 9.17 9.55 -11.65
CA VAL A 507 8.40 9.94 -12.85
C VAL A 507 8.43 11.45 -13.09
N LEU A 508 8.26 12.28 -12.04
CA LEU A 508 8.07 13.72 -12.20
C LEU A 508 9.38 14.52 -12.26
N GLU A 509 10.42 14.08 -11.54
CA GLU A 509 11.72 14.78 -11.45
C GLU A 509 12.77 14.15 -12.38
N TYR A 510 12.77 12.82 -12.51
CA TYR A 510 13.82 12.10 -13.26
C TYR A 510 13.34 11.54 -14.60
N ASP A 511 12.11 11.85 -15.02
CA ASP A 511 11.53 11.47 -16.32
C ASP A 511 11.58 9.94 -16.62
N MET A 512 11.57 9.11 -15.57
CA MET A 512 11.60 7.66 -15.72
C MET A 512 10.29 7.15 -16.32
N ASP A 513 10.37 6.13 -17.18
CA ASP A 513 9.22 5.38 -17.63
C ASP A 513 8.63 4.51 -16.49
N ALA A 514 7.49 3.86 -16.73
CA ALA A 514 6.81 3.10 -15.69
C ALA A 514 7.67 1.95 -15.15
N ALA A 515 8.41 1.25 -15.99
CA ALA A 515 9.22 0.10 -15.60
C ALA A 515 10.46 0.54 -14.79
N ALA A 516 11.16 1.55 -15.24
CA ALA A 516 12.29 2.14 -14.52
C ALA A 516 11.85 2.69 -13.15
N ALA A 517 10.73 3.43 -13.10
CA ALA A 517 10.23 4.05 -11.89
C ALA A 517 9.87 3.05 -10.78
N VAL A 518 9.24 1.92 -11.11
CA VAL A 518 8.88 0.89 -10.11
C VAL A 518 10.04 -0.05 -9.77
N SER A 519 11.00 -0.24 -10.68
CA SER A 519 12.14 -1.14 -10.47
C SER A 519 13.34 -0.44 -9.81
N ALA A 520 13.37 0.90 -9.83
CA ALA A 520 14.41 1.71 -9.20
C ALA A 520 14.66 1.28 -7.75
N SER A 521 15.92 1.28 -7.34
CA SER A 521 16.30 0.94 -5.96
C SER A 521 15.78 1.97 -4.96
N ARG A 522 15.49 1.50 -3.76
CA ARG A 522 14.72 2.23 -2.75
C ARG A 522 15.52 2.52 -1.51
N ILE A 523 15.12 3.61 -0.86
CA ILE A 523 15.53 3.95 0.50
C ILE A 523 14.28 4.04 1.39
N HIS A 524 14.47 3.87 2.70
CA HIS A 524 13.40 4.05 3.67
C HIS A 524 13.94 4.50 5.03
N HIS A 525 13.29 5.49 5.62
CA HIS A 525 13.46 5.89 7.01
C HIS A 525 12.09 6.10 7.65
N GLN A 526 11.89 5.59 8.87
CA GLN A 526 10.60 5.70 9.56
C GLN A 526 10.71 6.32 10.97
N TRP A 527 11.68 7.23 11.15
CA TRP A 527 12.01 7.88 12.42
C TRP A 527 12.59 6.87 13.43
N LEU A 528 11.83 5.91 13.90
CA LEU A 528 12.28 4.82 14.76
C LEU A 528 12.00 3.45 14.11
N PRO A 529 12.99 2.54 14.13
CA PRO A 529 14.39 2.73 14.55
C PRO A 529 15.12 3.79 13.71
N ASP A 530 16.09 4.48 14.31
CA ASP A 530 16.93 5.49 13.65
C ASP A 530 17.90 4.82 12.67
N THR A 531 17.38 4.43 11.52
CA THR A 531 18.11 3.64 10.51
C THR A 531 17.61 3.99 9.11
N LEU A 532 18.53 4.39 8.24
CA LEU A 532 18.29 4.52 6.81
C LEU A 532 18.46 3.14 6.17
N ARG A 533 17.34 2.54 5.74
CA ARG A 533 17.34 1.27 5.00
C ARG A 533 17.62 1.57 3.53
N VAL A 534 18.46 0.76 2.92
CA VAL A 534 18.79 0.81 1.50
C VAL A 534 18.74 -0.59 0.91
N GLU A 535 18.38 -0.72 -0.35
CA GLU A 535 18.44 -2.00 -1.06
C GLU A 535 19.89 -2.33 -1.40
N PRO A 536 20.26 -3.63 -1.51
CA PRO A 536 21.57 -4.04 -1.99
C PRO A 536 21.78 -3.50 -3.40
N TRP A 537 23.00 -3.01 -3.69
CA TRP A 537 23.36 -2.42 -4.98
C TRP A 537 22.57 -1.15 -5.36
N GLY A 538 21.74 -0.64 -4.44
CA GLY A 538 20.86 0.48 -4.68
C GLY A 538 21.53 1.85 -4.70
N LEU A 539 22.62 2.00 -3.96
CA LEU A 539 23.45 3.20 -3.91
C LEU A 539 24.90 2.82 -4.18
N ASP A 540 25.61 3.66 -4.90
CA ASP A 540 27.05 3.48 -5.13
C ASP A 540 27.87 3.68 -3.84
N ALA A 541 29.14 3.26 -3.88
CA ALA A 541 30.01 3.28 -2.71
C ALA A 541 30.30 4.69 -2.19
N LEU A 542 30.42 5.68 -3.07
CA LEU A 542 30.73 7.07 -2.70
C LEU A 542 29.49 7.70 -2.04
N THR A 543 28.32 7.50 -2.59
CA THR A 543 27.04 7.93 -1.98
C THR A 543 26.86 7.30 -0.59
N LEU A 544 27.12 6.00 -0.43
CA LEU A 544 27.03 5.33 0.87
C LEU A 544 28.06 5.89 1.87
N GLN A 545 29.29 6.17 1.43
CA GLN A 545 30.34 6.76 2.27
C GLN A 545 29.93 8.18 2.74
N GLU A 546 29.45 8.99 1.82
CA GLU A 546 29.02 10.37 2.14
C GLU A 546 27.84 10.39 3.10
N LEU A 547 26.83 9.54 2.92
CA LEU A 547 25.69 9.43 3.83
C LEU A 547 26.14 8.98 5.24
N LYS A 548 27.09 8.03 5.34
CA LYS A 548 27.71 7.62 6.62
C LYS A 548 28.47 8.78 7.26
N ARG A 549 29.26 9.55 6.47
CA ARG A 549 29.98 10.73 6.95
C ARG A 549 29.03 11.78 7.54
N ARG A 550 27.84 11.95 6.95
CA ARG A 550 26.76 12.82 7.49
C ARG A 550 26.12 12.24 8.75
N GLY A 551 26.41 11.00 9.13
CA GLY A 551 25.90 10.38 10.37
C GLY A 551 24.66 9.49 10.18
N HIS A 552 24.25 9.16 8.94
CA HIS A 552 23.20 8.17 8.73
C HIS A 552 23.64 6.78 9.16
N LYS A 553 22.82 6.10 9.96
CA LYS A 553 22.98 4.69 10.30
C LYS A 553 22.38 3.85 9.18
N ILE A 554 23.20 3.40 8.25
CA ILE A 554 22.76 2.68 7.06
C ILE A 554 22.63 1.19 7.34
N ARG A 555 21.50 0.60 6.90
CA ARG A 555 21.26 -0.83 6.92
C ARG A 555 20.83 -1.31 5.53
N GLN A 556 21.63 -2.16 4.93
CA GLN A 556 21.20 -2.89 3.72
C GLN A 556 20.21 -3.99 4.12
N THR A 557 19.11 -4.07 3.39
CA THR A 557 18.05 -5.06 3.59
C THR A 557 17.64 -5.65 2.25
N ASN A 558 17.08 -6.86 2.24
CA ASN A 558 16.54 -7.44 1.02
C ASN A 558 15.61 -6.44 0.31
N PRO A 559 15.53 -6.47 -1.02
CA PRO A 559 14.58 -5.67 -1.78
C PRO A 559 13.15 -5.85 -1.26
N TRP A 560 12.36 -4.77 -1.27
CA TRP A 560 11.01 -4.77 -0.72
C TRP A 560 10.00 -4.07 -1.62
N GLY A 561 8.73 -4.40 -1.45
CA GLY A 561 7.62 -3.86 -2.20
C GLY A 561 7.22 -4.72 -3.40
N ASN A 562 6.16 -4.32 -4.06
CA ASN A 562 5.59 -4.92 -5.28
C ASN A 562 4.69 -3.87 -5.93
N SER A 563 5.29 -2.77 -6.38
CA SER A 563 4.58 -1.58 -6.85
C SER A 563 3.91 -1.81 -8.19
N ASN A 564 2.76 -1.17 -8.39
CA ASN A 564 2.03 -1.21 -9.65
C ASN A 564 1.74 0.23 -10.09
N LEU A 565 2.11 0.56 -11.32
CA LEU A 565 2.08 1.90 -11.87
C LEU A 565 1.52 1.88 -13.29
N ILE A 566 0.64 2.84 -13.59
CA ILE A 566 0.27 3.20 -14.96
C ILE A 566 0.52 4.69 -15.13
N ILE A 567 1.29 5.05 -16.15
CA ILE A 567 1.55 6.43 -16.58
C ILE A 567 0.73 6.71 -17.84
N VAL A 568 0.11 7.88 -17.91
CA VAL A 568 -0.51 8.40 -19.13
C VAL A 568 0.44 9.40 -19.77
N LYS A 569 0.90 9.09 -20.97
CA LYS A 569 1.81 9.95 -21.73
C LYS A 569 1.04 11.11 -22.38
N PRO A 570 1.71 12.19 -22.78
CA PRO A 570 1.06 13.34 -23.45
C PRO A 570 0.28 12.97 -24.71
N ASP A 571 0.71 11.95 -25.45
CA ASP A 571 0.05 11.42 -26.65
C ASP A 571 -1.13 10.48 -26.35
N GLY A 572 -1.45 10.27 -25.07
CA GLY A 572 -2.51 9.36 -24.62
C GLY A 572 -2.07 7.91 -24.44
N THR A 573 -0.86 7.53 -24.80
CA THR A 573 -0.33 6.18 -24.59
C THR A 573 -0.27 5.86 -23.09
N LEU A 574 -0.72 4.67 -22.71
CA LEU A 574 -0.60 4.13 -21.37
C LEU A 574 0.70 3.31 -21.26
N GLU A 575 1.53 3.63 -20.29
CA GLU A 575 2.69 2.81 -19.92
C GLU A 575 2.42 2.17 -18.55
N GLY A 576 2.36 0.83 -18.51
CA GLY A 576 2.12 0.08 -17.27
C GLY A 576 3.29 -0.81 -16.91
N ALA A 577 3.58 -0.87 -15.61
CA ALA A 577 4.59 -1.78 -15.08
C ALA A 577 4.22 -2.27 -13.67
N ALA A 578 4.44 -3.57 -13.46
CA ALA A 578 4.53 -4.17 -12.13
C ALA A 578 6.01 -4.31 -11.74
N ASP A 579 6.26 -4.17 -10.46
CA ASP A 579 7.59 -4.24 -9.86
C ASP A 579 8.29 -5.58 -10.11
N SER A 580 9.54 -5.54 -10.51
CA SER A 580 10.37 -6.73 -10.74
C SER A 580 10.66 -7.55 -9.48
N ARG A 581 10.39 -7.00 -8.27
CA ARG A 581 10.53 -7.71 -6.98
C ARG A 581 9.36 -8.67 -6.71
N GLY A 582 8.27 -8.55 -7.44
CA GLY A 582 7.07 -9.39 -7.37
C GLY A 582 6.87 -10.24 -8.61
N GLU A 583 5.70 -10.86 -8.69
CA GLU A 583 5.22 -11.65 -9.82
C GLU A 583 4.16 -10.91 -10.64
N GLY A 584 3.96 -9.63 -10.34
CA GLY A 584 2.96 -8.79 -10.96
C GLY A 584 3.15 -8.62 -12.47
N GLU A 585 2.06 -8.29 -13.14
CA GLU A 585 2.07 -8.07 -14.57
C GLU A 585 1.13 -6.92 -14.97
N ALA A 586 1.56 -6.16 -15.98
CA ALA A 586 0.72 -5.21 -16.70
C ALA A 586 0.05 -5.91 -17.88
N LYS A 587 -1.26 -5.69 -18.06
CA LYS A 587 -2.05 -6.16 -19.20
C LYS A 587 -2.80 -4.97 -19.80
N GLY A 588 -2.81 -4.85 -21.13
CA GLY A 588 -3.40 -3.69 -21.80
C GLY A 588 -3.99 -4.01 -23.17
N ILE A 589 -4.81 -3.07 -23.69
CA ILE A 589 -5.42 -3.08 -25.03
C ILE A 589 -5.22 -1.74 -25.73
#